data_625454540124ef6076316b03821d8491
#
_entry.id   625454540124ef6076316b03821d8491
#
_cell.length_a   1.000
_cell.length_b   1.000
_cell.length_c   1.000
_cell.angle_alpha   90.00
_cell.angle_beta   90.00
_cell.angle_gamma   90.00
#
_symmetry.space_group_name_H-M   'P 1'
#
loop_
_entity.id
_entity.type
_entity.pdbx_description
1 polymer ?
#
loop_
_entity_poly.entity_id
_entity_poly.type
_entity_poly.pdbx_seq_one_letter_code
_entity_poly.pdbx_strand_id
1 'polypeptide(L)'
;MTSTRLDRRRFLAASAAAVAAPYVRTSHAAGRLTVGFWDHWVPGANNVLTKLCNDWAAKEKVDLKIDYITSQGNKILLTGTAEAQAKAGHDIMTLPTWYASAQAKNLEPMDDLMKPLIAENGNVVAVTEYLGKQDGHWVAVPATPGSQVKSPCGRIDVFKQHVGLDLTKMYPPGAPADKALTDRWTWDAFLTAAEKCFKAGYPFGLGLGETTDSVDWVGALFASYGAELVDAKGNITV
;
A
#
# COMPACT_ATOMS: atom_id res chain seq x y z
N MET A 1 -35.29 56.68 20.42
CA MET A 1 -34.63 55.36 20.32
C MET A 1 -35.65 54.31 19.91
N THR A 2 -35.74 53.98 18.64
CA THR A 2 -36.72 53.02 18.09
C THR A 2 -36.10 51.64 18.14
N SER A 3 -36.62 50.81 19.06
CA SER A 3 -36.25 49.39 19.18
C SER A 3 -36.85 48.59 18.01
N THR A 4 -36.04 48.23 17.06
CA THR A 4 -36.43 47.28 15.98
C THR A 4 -36.49 45.88 16.55
N ARG A 5 -37.69 45.41 16.92
CA ARG A 5 -37.95 44.04 17.26
C ARG A 5 -37.78 43.18 16.00
N LEU A 6 -36.84 42.27 16.00
CA LEU A 6 -36.68 41.26 14.96
C LEU A 6 -37.90 40.32 15.01
N ASP A 7 -38.72 40.38 13.97
CA ASP A 7 -39.87 39.48 13.79
C ASP A 7 -39.37 38.05 13.51
N ARG A 8 -40.06 37.03 14.08
CA ARG A 8 -39.75 35.63 13.95
C ARG A 8 -39.58 35.20 12.48
N ARG A 9 -40.35 35.77 11.57
CA ARG A 9 -40.20 35.48 10.12
C ARG A 9 -38.86 36.00 9.54
N ARG A 10 -38.42 37.16 9.98
CA ARG A 10 -37.13 37.73 9.55
C ARG A 10 -35.94 36.98 10.14
N PHE A 11 -36.09 36.47 11.35
CA PHE A 11 -35.07 35.62 11.97
C PHE A 11 -34.93 34.26 11.22
N LEU A 12 -36.07 33.62 10.90
CA LEU A 12 -36.08 32.36 10.14
C LEU A 12 -35.59 32.58 8.68
N ALA A 13 -35.91 33.67 8.04
CA ALA A 13 -35.40 34.02 6.70
C ALA A 13 -33.87 34.28 6.71
N ALA A 14 -33.36 34.93 7.74
CA ALA A 14 -31.93 35.18 7.90
C ALA A 14 -31.16 33.85 8.21
N SER A 15 -31.77 32.98 9.01
CA SER A 15 -31.19 31.65 9.31
C SER A 15 -31.18 30.74 8.09
N ALA A 16 -32.26 30.75 7.29
CA ALA A 16 -32.32 29.99 6.03
C ALA A 16 -31.31 30.51 4.98
N ALA A 17 -31.10 31.83 4.92
CA ALA A 17 -30.09 32.41 4.03
C ALA A 17 -28.66 32.12 4.47
N ALA A 18 -28.41 31.96 5.76
CA ALA A 18 -27.10 31.55 6.28
C ALA A 18 -26.77 30.09 5.98
N VAL A 19 -27.79 29.22 5.94
CA VAL A 19 -27.62 27.78 5.58
C VAL A 19 -27.56 27.58 4.06
N ALA A 20 -28.17 28.50 3.29
CA ALA A 20 -28.17 28.45 1.82
C ALA A 20 -27.04 29.29 1.18
N ALA A 21 -26.15 29.90 1.96
CA ALA A 21 -24.96 30.53 1.41
C ALA A 21 -24.13 29.44 0.71
N PRO A 22 -23.92 29.51 -0.62
CA PRO A 22 -23.07 28.54 -1.29
C PRO A 22 -21.72 28.61 -0.60
N TYR A 23 -21.19 27.44 -0.27
CA TYR A 23 -19.84 27.29 0.26
C TYR A 23 -18.90 27.70 -0.88
N VAL A 24 -18.69 29.00 -1.04
CA VAL A 24 -17.73 29.53 -2.01
C VAL A 24 -16.37 29.17 -1.46
N ARG A 25 -15.86 28.02 -1.90
CA ARG A 25 -14.44 27.73 -1.81
C ARG A 25 -13.74 28.79 -2.65
N THR A 26 -13.25 29.83 -2.01
CA THR A 26 -12.32 30.76 -2.64
C THR A 26 -11.09 29.93 -3.03
N SER A 27 -10.79 29.87 -4.31
CA SER A 27 -9.70 29.08 -4.92
C SER A 27 -8.28 29.51 -4.49
N HIS A 28 -8.13 30.15 -3.34
CA HIS A 28 -6.87 30.62 -2.78
C HIS A 28 -6.62 30.17 -1.34
N ALA A 29 -7.53 29.43 -0.73
CA ALA A 29 -7.23 28.75 0.51
C ALA A 29 -6.69 27.36 0.14
N ALA A 30 -5.39 27.19 0.21
CA ALA A 30 -4.79 25.90 0.28
C ALA A 30 -5.51 25.13 1.40
N GLY A 31 -6.20 24.05 1.03
CA GLY A 31 -6.95 23.25 1.98
C GLY A 31 -6.01 22.60 2.98
N ARG A 32 -6.55 22.16 4.10
CA ARG A 32 -5.86 21.26 5.00
C ARG A 32 -5.98 19.84 4.42
N LEU A 33 -4.86 19.10 4.43
CA LEU A 33 -4.80 17.71 4.03
C LEU A 33 -4.20 16.88 5.17
N THR A 34 -4.86 15.80 5.54
CA THR A 34 -4.40 14.87 6.57
C THR A 34 -4.10 13.52 5.95
N VAL A 35 -2.91 12.97 6.22
CA VAL A 35 -2.45 11.74 5.60
C VAL A 35 -1.97 10.77 6.67
N GLY A 36 -2.55 9.56 6.67
CA GLY A 36 -2.13 8.43 7.47
C GLY A 36 -1.21 7.52 6.65
N PHE A 37 0.09 7.57 6.90
CA PHE A 37 1.05 6.68 6.27
C PHE A 37 1.37 5.48 7.14
N TRP A 38 1.76 4.41 6.49
CA TRP A 38 2.35 3.28 7.16
C TRP A 38 3.71 3.66 7.76
N ASP A 39 3.88 3.35 9.05
CA ASP A 39 5.17 3.51 9.74
C ASP A 39 6.16 2.46 9.21
N HIS A 40 7.11 2.92 8.41
CA HIS A 40 8.00 2.05 7.66
C HIS A 40 9.14 1.54 8.56
N TRP A 41 9.41 0.24 8.50
CA TRP A 41 10.50 -0.38 9.29
C TRP A 41 11.91 -0.07 8.78
N VAL A 42 12.06 0.47 7.55
CA VAL A 42 13.37 0.87 7.04
C VAL A 42 13.79 2.18 7.70
N PRO A 43 14.92 2.22 8.40
CA PRO A 43 15.40 3.44 9.04
C PRO A 43 15.52 4.60 8.04
N GLY A 44 14.99 5.75 8.41
CA GLY A 44 15.03 6.95 7.59
C GLY A 44 13.96 7.07 6.48
N ALA A 45 13.24 6.01 6.15
CA ALA A 45 12.22 6.05 5.09
C ALA A 45 11.12 7.08 5.40
N ASN A 46 10.59 7.10 6.61
CA ASN A 46 9.58 8.08 7.03
C ASN A 46 10.09 9.52 6.91
N ASN A 47 11.36 9.77 7.25
CA ASN A 47 11.94 11.10 7.16
C ASN A 47 12.03 11.59 5.70
N VAL A 48 12.42 10.71 4.79
CA VAL A 48 12.47 11.02 3.35
C VAL A 48 11.07 11.29 2.81
N LEU A 49 10.10 10.43 3.13
CA LEU A 49 8.71 10.62 2.72
C LEU A 49 8.12 11.91 3.28
N THR A 50 8.34 12.19 4.57
CA THR A 50 7.92 13.44 5.21
C THR A 50 8.48 14.65 4.48
N LYS A 51 9.80 14.61 4.15
CA LYS A 51 10.42 15.72 3.42
C LYS A 51 9.79 15.93 2.04
N LEU A 52 9.61 14.86 1.27
CA LEU A 52 8.98 14.94 -0.07
C LEU A 52 7.57 15.53 0.01
N CYS A 53 6.76 15.06 0.96
CA CYS A 53 5.40 15.54 1.14
C CYS A 53 5.36 17.00 1.58
N ASN A 54 6.25 17.41 2.49
CA ASN A 54 6.32 18.80 2.94
C ASN A 54 6.84 19.74 1.84
N ASP A 55 7.79 19.32 1.02
CA ASP A 55 8.29 20.10 -0.12
C ASP A 55 7.14 20.33 -1.14
N TRP A 56 6.36 19.30 -1.42
CA TRP A 56 5.16 19.41 -2.24
C TRP A 56 4.10 20.34 -1.61
N ALA A 57 3.79 20.14 -0.33
CA ALA A 57 2.79 20.90 0.38
C ALA A 57 3.14 22.41 0.42
N ALA A 58 4.42 22.72 0.60
CA ALA A 58 4.91 24.11 0.56
C ALA A 58 4.73 24.73 -0.83
N LYS A 59 5.04 23.98 -1.89
CA LYS A 59 4.86 24.41 -3.29
C LYS A 59 3.40 24.67 -3.61
N GLU A 60 2.52 23.74 -3.23
CA GLU A 60 1.08 23.81 -3.50
C GLU A 60 0.30 24.63 -2.45
N LYS A 61 0.98 25.14 -1.43
CA LYS A 61 0.40 25.94 -0.32
C LYS A 61 -0.69 25.18 0.45
N VAL A 62 -0.48 23.89 0.68
CA VAL A 62 -1.38 22.99 1.42
C VAL A 62 -0.92 22.92 2.88
N ASP A 63 -1.86 23.03 3.84
CA ASP A 63 -1.60 22.72 5.25
C ASP A 63 -1.64 21.19 5.41
N LEU A 64 -0.47 20.55 5.42
CA LEU A 64 -0.31 19.10 5.43
C LEU A 64 -0.02 18.60 6.83
N LYS A 65 -0.84 17.65 7.32
CA LYS A 65 -0.57 16.86 8.52
C LYS A 65 -0.30 15.42 8.14
N ILE A 66 0.81 14.86 8.61
CA ILE A 66 1.21 13.47 8.39
C ILE A 66 1.22 12.74 9.72
N ASP A 67 0.53 11.60 9.79
CA ASP A 67 0.57 10.66 10.90
C ASP A 67 1.14 9.33 10.41
N TYR A 68 2.13 8.78 11.13
CA TYR A 68 2.67 7.44 10.86
C TYR A 68 2.02 6.41 11.75
N ILE A 69 1.40 5.41 11.13
CA ILE A 69 0.59 4.39 11.81
C ILE A 69 1.28 3.04 11.64
N THR A 70 1.59 2.38 12.75
CA THR A 70 2.23 1.06 12.72
C THR A 70 1.34 0.01 12.08
N SER A 71 1.95 -0.93 11.35
CA SER A 71 1.28 -2.12 10.83
C SER A 71 1.10 -3.22 11.88
N GLN A 72 1.84 -3.15 12.98
CA GLN A 72 1.77 -4.17 14.03
C GLN A 72 0.36 -4.23 14.63
N GLY A 73 -0.13 -5.46 14.83
CA GLY A 73 -1.49 -5.69 15.33
C GLY A 73 -2.59 -5.16 14.40
N ASN A 74 -2.30 -5.07 13.10
CA ASN A 74 -3.24 -4.54 12.09
C ASN A 74 -3.74 -3.10 12.38
N LYS A 75 -2.98 -2.32 13.15
CA LYS A 75 -3.43 -1.00 13.64
C LYS A 75 -3.81 -0.05 12.50
N ILE A 76 -3.05 -0.02 11.41
CA ILE A 76 -3.38 0.85 10.26
C ILE A 76 -4.76 0.51 9.66
N LEU A 77 -5.11 -0.76 9.61
CA LEU A 77 -6.39 -1.22 9.07
C LEU A 77 -7.54 -0.94 10.03
N LEU A 78 -7.32 -1.20 11.32
CA LEU A 78 -8.29 -0.88 12.36
C LEU A 78 -8.58 0.62 12.40
N THR A 79 -7.53 1.44 12.27
CA THR A 79 -7.66 2.90 12.20
C THR A 79 -8.48 3.30 10.97
N GLY A 80 -8.12 2.85 9.76
CA GLY A 80 -8.87 3.18 8.55
C GLY A 80 -10.33 2.74 8.59
N THR A 81 -10.60 1.54 9.13
CA THR A 81 -11.97 1.06 9.30
C THR A 81 -12.75 1.93 10.29
N ALA A 82 -12.16 2.29 11.42
CA ALA A 82 -12.81 3.13 12.43
C ALA A 82 -13.09 4.53 11.91
N GLU A 83 -12.15 5.14 11.17
CA GLU A 83 -12.30 6.45 10.56
C GLU A 83 -13.39 6.45 9.49
N ALA A 84 -13.44 5.42 8.64
CA ALA A 84 -14.49 5.26 7.65
C ALA A 84 -15.88 5.14 8.29
N GLN A 85 -16.01 4.38 9.37
CA GLN A 85 -17.26 4.28 10.14
C GLN A 85 -17.65 5.61 10.79
N ALA A 86 -16.70 6.31 11.36
CA ALA A 86 -16.89 7.62 11.97
C ALA A 86 -17.15 8.74 10.96
N LYS A 87 -16.86 8.50 9.67
CA LYS A 87 -16.84 9.53 8.60
C LYS A 87 -15.98 10.73 8.98
N ALA A 88 -14.88 10.47 9.66
CA ALA A 88 -13.93 11.46 10.15
C ALA A 88 -12.56 10.81 10.34
N GLY A 89 -11.50 11.53 10.09
CA GLY A 89 -10.13 11.04 10.22
C GLY A 89 -9.22 11.60 9.14
N HIS A 90 -8.34 10.75 8.58
CA HIS A 90 -7.43 11.15 7.52
C HIS A 90 -8.16 11.26 6.17
N ASP A 91 -7.76 12.26 5.37
CA ASP A 91 -8.25 12.42 4.00
C ASP A 91 -7.65 11.35 3.07
N ILE A 92 -6.39 10.96 3.31
CA ILE A 92 -5.68 9.93 2.57
C ILE A 92 -5.09 8.92 3.56
N MET A 93 -5.21 7.63 3.26
CA MET A 93 -4.61 6.58 4.07
C MET A 93 -3.87 5.55 3.20
N THR A 94 -2.70 5.13 3.64
CA THR A 94 -2.00 4.01 3.02
C THR A 94 -2.72 2.70 3.34
N LEU A 95 -3.06 1.96 2.30
CA LEU A 95 -3.66 0.63 2.41
C LEU A 95 -2.65 -0.41 1.90
N PRO A 96 -2.17 -1.31 2.76
CA PRO A 96 -1.24 -2.35 2.32
C PRO A 96 -1.96 -3.44 1.51
N THR A 97 -1.30 -3.97 0.50
CA THR A 97 -1.68 -5.16 -0.26
C THR A 97 -3.16 -5.17 -0.75
N TRP A 98 -3.95 -6.16 -0.38
CA TRP A 98 -5.34 -6.38 -0.81
C TRP A 98 -6.39 -5.55 -0.05
N TYR A 99 -5.98 -4.70 0.88
CA TYR A 99 -6.94 -3.97 1.71
C TYR A 99 -7.72 -2.88 0.97
N ALA A 100 -7.21 -2.38 -0.14
CA ALA A 100 -7.97 -1.47 -0.99
C ALA A 100 -9.29 -2.12 -1.46
N SER A 101 -9.23 -3.37 -1.94
CA SER A 101 -10.42 -4.14 -2.31
C SER A 101 -11.35 -4.38 -1.10
N ALA A 102 -10.81 -4.79 0.05
CA ALA A 102 -11.60 -5.03 1.26
C ALA A 102 -12.31 -3.75 1.78
N GLN A 103 -11.73 -2.58 1.53
CA GLN A 103 -12.27 -1.28 1.95
C GLN A 103 -12.97 -0.51 0.82
N ALA A 104 -13.12 -1.08 -0.37
CA ALA A 104 -13.60 -0.38 -1.56
C ALA A 104 -14.90 0.41 -1.36
N LYS A 105 -15.82 -0.10 -0.52
CA LYS A 105 -17.09 0.60 -0.19
C LYS A 105 -16.90 1.88 0.64
N ASN A 106 -15.72 2.06 1.21
CA ASN A 106 -15.35 3.19 2.06
C ASN A 106 -14.38 4.15 1.35
N LEU A 107 -14.02 3.85 0.10
CA LEU A 107 -13.05 4.60 -0.68
C LEU A 107 -13.75 5.36 -1.81
N GLU A 108 -13.25 6.55 -2.11
CA GLU A 108 -13.71 7.33 -3.26
C GLU A 108 -13.12 6.77 -4.56
N PRO A 109 -13.85 6.84 -5.69
CA PRO A 109 -13.30 6.50 -7.00
C PRO A 109 -12.12 7.42 -7.38
N MET A 110 -11.04 6.82 -7.89
CA MET A 110 -9.79 7.50 -8.24
C MET A 110 -9.54 7.52 -9.76
N ASP A 111 -10.53 7.20 -10.60
CA ASP A 111 -10.38 7.10 -12.05
C ASP A 111 -9.89 8.42 -12.67
N ASP A 112 -10.43 9.55 -12.23
CA ASP A 112 -10.06 10.88 -12.73
C ASP A 112 -8.60 11.24 -12.40
N LEU A 113 -8.07 10.75 -11.28
CA LEU A 113 -6.69 10.92 -10.88
C LEU A 113 -5.77 9.93 -11.61
N MET A 114 -6.20 8.68 -11.75
CA MET A 114 -5.38 7.63 -12.36
C MET A 114 -5.22 7.81 -13.86
N LYS A 115 -6.24 8.33 -14.55
CA LYS A 115 -6.19 8.54 -16.01
C LYS A 115 -5.01 9.43 -16.46
N PRO A 116 -4.79 10.64 -15.94
CA PRO A 116 -3.63 11.44 -16.29
C PRO A 116 -2.32 10.81 -15.81
N LEU A 117 -2.27 10.17 -14.64
CA LEU A 117 -1.06 9.51 -14.14
C LEU A 117 -0.61 8.38 -15.08
N ILE A 118 -1.53 7.56 -15.58
CA ILE A 118 -1.23 6.51 -16.55
C ILE A 118 -0.79 7.10 -17.90
N ALA A 119 -1.45 8.17 -18.34
CA ALA A 119 -1.08 8.83 -19.60
C ALA A 119 0.34 9.40 -19.57
N GLU A 120 0.78 9.91 -18.43
CA GLU A 120 2.11 10.49 -18.24
C GLU A 120 3.19 9.45 -17.98
N ASN A 121 2.89 8.42 -17.18
CA ASN A 121 3.90 7.50 -16.64
C ASN A 121 3.85 6.08 -17.24
N GLY A 122 2.85 5.81 -18.07
CA GLY A 122 2.63 4.49 -18.67
C GLY A 122 1.71 3.60 -17.83
N ASN A 123 1.46 2.38 -18.34
CA ASN A 123 0.54 1.45 -17.74
C ASN A 123 1.04 0.92 -16.40
N VAL A 124 0.10 0.75 -15.47
CA VAL A 124 0.34 0.08 -14.20
C VAL A 124 0.54 -1.43 -14.44
N VAL A 125 1.44 -2.06 -13.70
CA VAL A 125 1.63 -3.52 -13.79
C VAL A 125 0.38 -4.27 -13.31
N ALA A 126 0.10 -5.40 -13.94
CA ALA A 126 -1.17 -6.13 -13.78
C ALA A 126 -1.53 -6.45 -12.31
N VAL A 127 -0.55 -6.87 -11.50
CA VAL A 127 -0.80 -7.17 -10.07
C VAL A 127 -1.23 -5.93 -9.28
N THR A 128 -0.62 -4.79 -9.56
CA THR A 128 -0.98 -3.52 -8.89
C THR A 128 -2.32 -2.99 -9.37
N GLU A 129 -2.61 -3.15 -10.66
CA GLU A 129 -3.94 -2.84 -11.20
C GLU A 129 -5.02 -3.70 -10.55
N TYR A 130 -4.79 -5.00 -10.41
CA TYR A 130 -5.69 -5.93 -9.73
C TYR A 130 -5.95 -5.51 -8.28
N LEU A 131 -4.92 -5.10 -7.54
CA LEU A 131 -5.04 -4.68 -6.15
C LEU A 131 -5.70 -3.30 -5.97
N GLY A 132 -5.54 -2.41 -6.95
CA GLY A 132 -6.05 -1.03 -6.88
C GLY A 132 -7.42 -0.81 -7.49
N LYS A 133 -7.97 -1.82 -8.21
CA LYS A 133 -9.28 -1.73 -8.85
C LYS A 133 -10.32 -2.61 -8.17
N GLN A 134 -11.55 -2.12 -8.13
CA GLN A 134 -12.74 -2.86 -7.75
C GLN A 134 -13.86 -2.57 -8.75
N ASP A 135 -14.49 -3.63 -9.29
CA ASP A 135 -15.59 -3.54 -10.27
C ASP A 135 -15.23 -2.66 -11.49
N GLY A 136 -13.96 -2.68 -11.90
CA GLY A 136 -13.44 -1.91 -13.04
C GLY A 136 -13.02 -0.48 -12.75
N HIS A 137 -13.23 0.01 -11.53
CA HIS A 137 -12.89 1.36 -11.09
C HIS A 137 -11.65 1.37 -10.20
N TRP A 138 -10.81 2.39 -10.34
CA TRP A 138 -9.72 2.63 -9.41
C TRP A 138 -10.29 3.11 -8.07
N VAL A 139 -9.94 2.42 -6.98
CA VAL A 139 -10.29 2.79 -5.60
C VAL A 139 -9.05 3.13 -4.78
N ALA A 140 -7.87 2.95 -5.35
CA ALA A 140 -6.61 3.31 -4.74
C ALA A 140 -5.60 3.73 -5.80
N VAL A 141 -4.70 4.63 -5.43
CA VAL A 141 -3.55 5.03 -6.24
C VAL A 141 -2.36 4.18 -5.81
N PRO A 142 -1.68 3.48 -6.75
CA PRO A 142 -0.46 2.75 -6.45
C PRO A 142 0.59 3.68 -5.86
N ALA A 143 1.10 3.33 -4.69
CA ALA A 143 2.14 4.09 -4.02
C ALA A 143 3.51 3.46 -4.24
N THR A 144 4.55 4.28 -4.22
CA THR A 144 5.93 3.87 -4.43
C THR A 144 6.60 3.15 -3.26
N PRO A 145 6.18 3.29 -1.98
CA PRO A 145 6.83 2.52 -0.92
C PRO A 145 6.37 1.06 -0.96
N GLY A 146 7.33 0.18 -1.16
CA GLY A 146 7.13 -1.26 -1.15
C GLY A 146 7.33 -1.93 -2.51
N SER A 147 7.39 -3.25 -2.48
CA SER A 147 7.49 -4.10 -3.66
C SER A 147 6.24 -4.99 -3.75
N GLN A 148 5.72 -5.13 -4.95
CA GLN A 148 4.64 -6.08 -5.22
C GLN A 148 5.17 -7.52 -5.39
N VAL A 149 6.48 -7.67 -5.44
CA VAL A 149 7.16 -8.97 -5.56
C VAL A 149 8.03 -9.15 -4.32
N LYS A 150 7.72 -10.15 -3.52
CA LYS A 150 8.52 -10.55 -2.37
C LYS A 150 9.58 -11.54 -2.79
N SER A 151 10.69 -11.02 -3.25
CA SER A 151 11.86 -11.86 -3.54
C SER A 151 12.60 -12.22 -2.27
N PRO A 152 13.09 -13.47 -2.12
CA PRO A 152 13.94 -13.82 -0.99
C PRO A 152 15.23 -13.02 -1.05
N CYS A 153 15.71 -12.61 0.12
CA CYS A 153 17.02 -11.98 0.26
C CYS A 153 18.05 -13.04 0.65
N GLY A 154 19.16 -13.15 -0.09
CA GLY A 154 20.22 -14.10 0.17
C GLY A 154 21.58 -13.42 0.36
N ARG A 155 22.34 -13.90 1.34
CA ARG A 155 23.74 -13.53 1.51
C ARG A 155 24.58 -14.16 0.39
N ILE A 156 25.04 -13.35 -0.57
CA ILE A 156 25.79 -13.80 -1.76
C ILE A 156 27.05 -14.56 -1.36
N ASP A 157 27.79 -14.06 -0.36
CA ASP A 157 29.00 -14.67 0.16
C ASP A 157 28.73 -16.05 0.80
N VAL A 158 27.70 -16.17 1.62
CA VAL A 158 27.30 -17.41 2.30
C VAL A 158 26.87 -18.46 1.28
N PHE A 159 26.04 -18.09 0.32
CA PHE A 159 25.60 -19.00 -0.73
C PHE A 159 26.76 -19.50 -1.59
N LYS A 160 27.66 -18.61 -1.97
CA LYS A 160 28.83 -18.96 -2.76
C LYS A 160 29.77 -19.89 -1.99
N GLN A 161 30.00 -19.63 -0.71
CA GLN A 161 30.92 -20.41 0.12
C GLN A 161 30.35 -21.78 0.52
N HIS A 162 29.10 -21.83 0.98
CA HIS A 162 28.54 -23.03 1.62
C HIS A 162 27.60 -23.83 0.72
N VAL A 163 26.95 -23.20 -0.24
CA VAL A 163 26.04 -23.86 -1.18
C VAL A 163 26.70 -24.13 -2.54
N GLY A 164 27.68 -23.32 -2.90
CA GLY A 164 28.32 -23.36 -4.23
C GLY A 164 27.50 -22.68 -5.32
N LEU A 165 26.58 -21.80 -4.94
CA LEU A 165 25.71 -21.04 -5.85
C LEU A 165 26.10 -19.56 -5.85
N ASP A 166 26.23 -19.01 -7.05
CA ASP A 166 26.44 -17.57 -7.25
C ASP A 166 25.10 -16.90 -7.54
N LEU A 167 24.48 -16.30 -6.52
CA LEU A 167 23.20 -15.62 -6.64
C LEU A 167 23.23 -14.46 -7.64
N THR A 168 24.37 -13.84 -7.88
CA THR A 168 24.50 -12.76 -8.87
C THR A 168 24.35 -13.23 -10.31
N LYS A 169 24.59 -14.52 -10.56
CA LYS A 169 24.35 -15.16 -11.86
C LYS A 169 22.92 -15.64 -12.02
N MET A 170 22.30 -16.07 -10.91
CA MET A 170 20.88 -16.45 -10.90
C MET A 170 19.95 -15.25 -11.07
N TYR A 171 20.29 -14.13 -10.46
CA TYR A 171 19.47 -12.91 -10.44
C TYR A 171 20.34 -11.68 -10.74
N PRO A 172 20.90 -11.56 -11.94
CA PRO A 172 21.75 -10.45 -12.29
C PRO A 172 20.92 -9.16 -12.47
N PRO A 173 21.32 -8.04 -11.85
CA PRO A 173 20.63 -6.78 -12.08
C PRO A 173 20.81 -6.32 -13.53
N GLY A 174 19.71 -6.08 -14.25
CA GLY A 174 19.72 -5.52 -15.59
C GLY A 174 20.25 -6.45 -16.71
N ALA A 175 20.37 -7.75 -16.43
CA ALA A 175 20.79 -8.75 -17.41
C ALA A 175 19.92 -10.02 -17.33
N PRO A 176 19.87 -10.84 -18.39
CA PRO A 176 19.20 -12.13 -18.34
C PRO A 176 19.84 -13.05 -17.29
N ALA A 177 19.00 -13.79 -16.56
CA ALA A 177 19.43 -14.79 -15.61
C ALA A 177 20.13 -15.97 -16.32
N ASP A 178 21.07 -16.63 -15.62
CA ASP A 178 21.60 -17.91 -16.08
C ASP A 178 20.51 -18.99 -15.93
N LYS A 179 19.91 -19.36 -17.07
CA LYS A 179 18.80 -20.31 -17.10
C LYS A 179 19.18 -21.68 -16.53
N ALA A 180 20.40 -22.13 -16.72
CA ALA A 180 20.85 -23.40 -16.19
C ALA A 180 20.94 -23.40 -14.65
N LEU A 181 21.19 -22.25 -14.04
CA LEU A 181 21.16 -22.08 -12.59
C LEU A 181 19.72 -21.94 -12.07
N THR A 182 18.89 -21.14 -12.73
CA THR A 182 17.51 -20.93 -12.30
C THR A 182 16.64 -22.17 -12.42
N ASP A 183 16.79 -22.96 -13.49
CA ASP A 183 16.04 -24.21 -13.71
C ASP A 183 16.34 -25.30 -12.64
N ARG A 184 17.52 -25.22 -12.02
CA ARG A 184 17.90 -26.14 -10.93
C ARG A 184 17.52 -25.62 -9.54
N TRP A 185 17.01 -24.39 -9.45
CA TRP A 185 16.57 -23.81 -8.19
C TRP A 185 15.13 -24.27 -7.88
N THR A 186 15.02 -25.51 -7.42
CA THR A 186 13.78 -26.17 -7.00
C THR A 186 13.61 -26.10 -5.47
N TRP A 187 12.48 -26.49 -4.96
CA TRP A 187 12.26 -26.60 -3.50
C TRP A 187 13.23 -27.58 -2.84
N ASP A 188 13.61 -28.68 -3.51
CA ASP A 188 14.64 -29.61 -3.01
C ASP A 188 16.02 -28.94 -2.94
N ALA A 189 16.36 -28.16 -3.96
CA ALA A 189 17.60 -27.37 -3.95
C ALA A 189 17.57 -26.29 -2.85
N PHE A 190 16.44 -25.66 -2.62
CA PHE A 190 16.22 -24.70 -1.53
C PHE A 190 16.43 -25.37 -0.15
N LEU A 191 15.82 -26.52 0.10
CA LEU A 191 15.98 -27.27 1.35
C LEU A 191 17.43 -27.73 1.55
N THR A 192 18.08 -28.22 0.49
CA THR A 192 19.50 -28.59 0.53
C THR A 192 20.39 -27.39 0.87
N ALA A 193 20.10 -26.24 0.28
CA ALA A 193 20.82 -25.00 0.58
C ALA A 193 20.60 -24.56 2.03
N ALA A 194 19.35 -24.64 2.50
CA ALA A 194 19.00 -24.31 3.89
C ALA A 194 19.74 -25.18 4.88
N GLU A 195 19.82 -26.50 4.64
CA GLU A 195 20.55 -27.44 5.48
C GLU A 195 22.06 -27.14 5.52
N LYS A 196 22.67 -26.87 4.36
CA LYS A 196 24.09 -26.51 4.27
C LYS A 196 24.38 -25.21 5.02
N CYS A 197 23.55 -24.19 4.83
CA CYS A 197 23.71 -22.92 5.53
C CYS A 197 23.49 -23.09 7.04
N PHE A 198 22.50 -23.86 7.47
CA PHE A 198 22.25 -24.15 8.89
C PHE A 198 23.47 -24.80 9.54
N LYS A 199 24.05 -25.85 8.92
CA LYS A 199 25.27 -26.52 9.40
C LYS A 199 26.47 -25.58 9.48
N ALA A 200 26.51 -24.56 8.64
CA ALA A 200 27.54 -23.53 8.66
C ALA A 200 27.27 -22.36 9.64
N GLY A 201 26.18 -22.40 10.42
CA GLY A 201 25.80 -21.35 11.37
C GLY A 201 25.00 -20.18 10.76
N TYR A 202 24.47 -20.34 9.54
CA TYR A 202 23.67 -19.32 8.84
C TYR A 202 22.27 -19.87 8.50
N PRO A 203 21.38 -20.05 9.49
CA PRO A 203 20.05 -20.59 9.24
C PRO A 203 19.23 -19.66 8.34
N PHE A 204 18.36 -20.26 7.51
CA PHE A 204 17.36 -19.49 6.79
C PHE A 204 16.29 -18.98 7.75
N GLY A 205 15.85 -17.76 7.54
CA GLY A 205 14.73 -17.14 8.27
C GLY A 205 13.49 -17.10 7.38
N LEU A 206 12.41 -17.75 7.82
CA LEU A 206 11.10 -17.70 7.17
C LEU A 206 10.04 -17.34 8.20
N GLY A 207 9.11 -16.46 7.83
CA GLY A 207 7.95 -16.16 8.66
C GLY A 207 7.01 -17.35 8.73
N LEU A 208 6.68 -17.85 9.94
CA LEU A 208 5.75 -18.94 10.17
C LEU A 208 4.64 -18.57 11.17
N GLY A 209 4.38 -17.28 11.35
CA GLY A 209 3.35 -16.78 12.24
C GLY A 209 2.09 -16.31 11.51
N GLU A 210 1.17 -15.73 12.24
CA GLU A 210 -0.02 -15.04 11.68
C GLU A 210 0.37 -13.69 11.08
N THR A 211 1.10 -13.73 9.97
CA THR A 211 1.61 -12.53 9.28
C THR A 211 1.37 -12.63 7.78
N THR A 212 1.32 -11.48 7.11
CA THR A 212 1.27 -11.43 5.64
C THR A 212 2.47 -12.11 5.01
N ASP A 213 3.65 -12.00 5.63
CA ASP A 213 4.87 -12.64 5.13
C ASP A 213 4.76 -14.16 5.08
N SER A 214 4.11 -14.77 6.07
CA SER A 214 3.84 -16.22 6.08
C SER A 214 2.90 -16.61 4.96
N VAL A 215 1.82 -15.85 4.75
CA VAL A 215 0.82 -16.13 3.70
C VAL A 215 1.47 -16.07 2.33
N ASP A 216 2.33 -15.07 2.09
CA ASP A 216 2.93 -14.85 0.78
C ASP A 216 3.84 -16.01 0.35
N TRP A 217 4.76 -16.46 1.20
CA TRP A 217 5.67 -17.54 0.81
C TRP A 217 5.02 -18.94 0.88
N VAL A 218 4.13 -19.18 1.86
CA VAL A 218 3.38 -20.45 1.95
C VAL A 218 2.42 -20.57 0.77
N GLY A 219 1.75 -19.48 0.39
CA GLY A 219 0.92 -19.42 -0.81
C GLY A 219 1.70 -19.72 -2.08
N ALA A 220 2.91 -19.17 -2.23
CA ALA A 220 3.80 -19.44 -3.35
C ALA A 220 4.25 -20.93 -3.36
N LEU A 221 4.54 -21.51 -2.19
CA LEU A 221 4.87 -22.92 -2.05
C LEU A 221 3.70 -23.80 -2.50
N PHE A 222 2.49 -23.55 -2.01
CA PHE A 222 1.30 -24.30 -2.40
C PHE A 222 1.00 -24.19 -3.89
N ALA A 223 1.06 -22.99 -4.45
CA ALA A 223 0.87 -22.76 -5.87
C ALA A 223 1.88 -23.51 -6.73
N SER A 224 3.15 -23.64 -6.28
CA SER A 224 4.18 -24.39 -7.00
C SER A 224 3.91 -25.90 -7.05
N TYR A 225 3.05 -26.41 -6.17
CA TYR A 225 2.55 -27.79 -6.19
C TYR A 225 1.15 -27.92 -6.81
N GLY A 226 0.67 -26.87 -7.47
CA GLY A 226 -0.60 -26.86 -8.20
C GLY A 226 -1.83 -26.60 -7.34
N ALA A 227 -1.66 -26.13 -6.10
CA ALA A 227 -2.79 -25.74 -5.27
C ALA A 227 -3.33 -24.36 -5.71
N GLU A 228 -4.65 -24.28 -5.80
CA GLU A 228 -5.38 -23.02 -6.02
C GLU A 228 -6.30 -22.79 -4.83
N LEU A 229 -6.13 -21.65 -4.14
CA LEU A 229 -7.02 -21.29 -3.02
C LEU A 229 -8.37 -20.78 -3.51
N VAL A 230 -8.37 -20.13 -4.66
CA VAL A 230 -9.56 -19.62 -5.34
C VAL A 230 -9.43 -19.86 -6.85
N ASP A 231 -10.54 -20.12 -7.52
CA ASP A 231 -10.60 -20.21 -8.97
C ASP A 231 -10.61 -18.82 -9.64
N ALA A 232 -10.60 -18.78 -10.97
CA ALA A 232 -10.64 -17.53 -11.75
C ALA A 232 -11.93 -16.71 -11.53
N LYS A 233 -12.95 -17.27 -10.89
CA LYS A 233 -14.23 -16.61 -10.56
C LYS A 233 -14.28 -16.17 -9.10
N GLY A 234 -13.22 -16.43 -8.32
CA GLY A 234 -13.14 -16.10 -6.90
C GLY A 234 -13.81 -17.12 -5.98
N ASN A 235 -14.20 -18.29 -6.46
CA ASN A 235 -14.74 -19.35 -5.60
C ASN A 235 -13.60 -20.04 -4.84
N ILE A 236 -13.82 -20.34 -3.58
CA ILE A 236 -12.88 -21.09 -2.75
C ILE A 236 -12.81 -22.52 -3.27
N THR A 237 -11.58 -23.03 -3.52
CA THR A 237 -11.31 -24.36 -4.09
C THR A 237 -10.73 -25.35 -3.11
N VAL A 238 -10.50 -24.96 -1.86
CA VAL A 238 -9.98 -25.79 -0.75
C VAL A 238 -11.04 -26.05 0.29
#